data_057eb8de8dd043b58ba4b976c75380be
#
_entry.id   057eb8de8dd043b58ba4b976c75380be
#
_cell.length_a   1.000
_cell.length_b   1.000
_cell.length_c   1.000
_cell.angle_alpha   90.00
_cell.angle_beta   90.00
_cell.angle_gamma   90.00
#
_symmetry.space_group_name_H-M   'P 1'
#
loop_
_entity.id
_entity.type
_entity.pdbx_description
1 polymer ?
#
loop_
_entity_poly.entity_id
_entity_poly.type
_entity_poly.pdbx_seq_one_letter_code
_entity_poly.pdbx_strand_id
1 'polypeptide(L)'
;MTKTNSHKPKTSTQNKKVKDSGARLIFGDPILCAQFLRGYTDIELLKDVRPEDIEDVTDRFISVWQEERDSDTVKKIRLKNQEDIDTLYLITLIEHQTKVDYDMSFRILRYIVLILTDYAAEAEKKQAGCTALKGFRYPPVLPIVFYDGDRNWTAAKNFQERTALSDLLGEYIPNFQYLVVPLSRY
;
A
#
# COMPACT_ATOMS: atom_id res chain seq x y z
N MET A 1 50.73 28.63 -7.50
CA MET A 1 49.52 28.05 -8.18
C MET A 1 49.01 26.94 -7.33
N THR A 2 48.09 27.24 -6.44
CA THR A 2 47.47 26.33 -5.45
C THR A 2 46.09 25.93 -5.99
N LYS A 3 45.89 24.66 -6.28
CA LYS A 3 44.62 24.09 -6.72
C LYS A 3 43.79 23.79 -5.46
N THR A 4 42.72 24.55 -5.26
CA THR A 4 41.70 24.28 -4.24
C THR A 4 40.75 23.17 -4.76
N ASN A 5 40.78 22.03 -4.11
CA ASN A 5 39.87 20.91 -4.33
C ASN A 5 38.54 21.21 -3.59
N SER A 6 37.49 21.52 -4.34
CA SER A 6 36.15 21.67 -3.77
C SER A 6 35.50 20.30 -3.58
N HIS A 7 35.38 19.87 -2.34
CA HIS A 7 34.60 18.71 -1.94
C HIS A 7 33.11 19.06 -2.01
N LYS A 8 32.39 18.49 -2.97
CA LYS A 8 30.90 18.48 -2.97
C LYS A 8 30.39 17.43 -1.97
N PRO A 9 29.39 17.73 -1.15
CA PRO A 9 28.88 16.76 -0.18
C PRO A 9 28.06 15.65 -0.85
N LYS A 10 28.42 14.40 -0.55
CA LYS A 10 27.73 13.15 -0.99
C LYS A 10 26.57 12.78 -0.05
N THR A 11 25.72 13.72 0.34
CA THR A 11 24.75 13.47 1.44
C THR A 11 23.35 13.02 1.00
N SER A 12 22.93 13.18 -0.26
CA SER A 12 21.55 12.88 -0.65
C SER A 12 21.29 11.39 -0.96
N THR A 13 22.28 10.67 -1.47
CA THR A 13 22.10 9.27 -1.90
C THR A 13 22.19 8.27 -0.73
N GLN A 14 22.95 8.58 0.31
CA GLN A 14 23.05 7.72 1.51
C GLN A 14 21.79 7.78 2.36
N ASN A 15 21.19 8.95 2.54
CA ASN A 15 19.92 9.09 3.28
C ASN A 15 18.76 8.37 2.61
N LYS A 16 18.73 8.34 1.27
CA LYS A 16 17.69 7.65 0.51
C LYS A 16 17.70 6.14 0.76
N LYS A 17 18.87 5.50 0.76
CA LYS A 17 19.01 4.06 1.04
C LYS A 17 18.66 3.67 2.49
N VAL A 18 18.93 4.54 3.45
CA VAL A 18 18.64 4.28 4.88
C VAL A 18 17.14 4.35 5.16
N LYS A 19 16.41 5.26 4.53
CA LYS A 19 14.96 5.43 4.73
C LYS A 19 14.13 4.37 4.00
N ASP A 20 14.55 4.00 2.79
CA ASP A 20 14.03 2.82 2.05
C ASP A 20 14.17 1.54 2.90
N SER A 21 15.29 1.41 3.59
CA SER A 21 15.54 0.31 4.51
C SER A 21 14.60 0.30 5.71
N GLY A 22 14.17 1.47 6.21
CA GLY A 22 13.30 1.57 7.40
C GLY A 22 11.88 1.06 7.14
N ALA A 23 11.24 1.49 6.06
CA ALA A 23 9.90 1.03 5.74
C ALA A 23 9.89 -0.45 5.28
N ARG A 24 10.91 -0.89 4.52
CA ARG A 24 11.12 -2.31 4.24
C ARG A 24 11.31 -3.14 5.50
N LEU A 25 12.02 -2.60 6.49
CA LEU A 25 12.22 -3.28 7.77
C LEU A 25 10.89 -3.43 8.51
N ILE A 26 10.07 -2.38 8.56
CA ILE A 26 8.76 -2.41 9.22
C ILE A 26 7.84 -3.43 8.55
N PHE A 27 7.74 -3.42 7.21
CA PHE A 27 6.83 -4.32 6.50
C PHE A 27 7.45 -5.66 6.12
N GLY A 28 8.77 -5.80 6.21
CA GLY A 28 9.46 -7.08 6.08
C GLY A 28 9.40 -7.93 7.35
N ASP A 29 9.20 -7.30 8.52
CA ASP A 29 9.10 -7.99 9.80
C ASP A 29 7.64 -8.02 10.28
N PRO A 30 7.01 -9.19 10.45
CA PRO A 30 5.62 -9.30 10.88
C PRO A 30 5.35 -8.66 12.26
N ILE A 31 6.35 -8.65 13.16
CA ILE A 31 6.22 -8.05 14.49
C ILE A 31 6.10 -6.53 14.37
N LEU A 32 7.00 -5.92 13.60
CA LEU A 32 6.99 -4.48 13.37
C LEU A 32 5.76 -4.05 12.59
N CYS A 33 5.36 -4.84 11.59
CA CYS A 33 4.12 -4.60 10.83
C CYS A 33 2.89 -4.64 11.74
N ALA A 34 2.76 -5.64 12.61
CA ALA A 34 1.64 -5.72 13.55
C ALA A 34 1.64 -4.54 14.54
N GLN A 35 2.81 -4.14 15.06
CA GLN A 35 2.93 -2.97 15.95
C GLN A 35 2.50 -1.68 15.23
N PHE A 36 2.94 -1.51 13.97
CA PHE A 36 2.55 -0.38 13.15
C PHE A 36 1.04 -0.34 12.94
N LEU A 37 0.42 -1.44 12.53
CA LEU A 37 -1.02 -1.53 12.28
C LEU A 37 -1.83 -1.19 13.53
N ARG A 38 -1.43 -1.69 14.70
CA ARG A 38 -2.10 -1.41 15.97
C ARG A 38 -1.92 0.02 16.48
N GLY A 39 -0.75 0.60 16.25
CA GLY A 39 -0.39 1.89 16.84
C GLY A 39 -0.65 3.10 15.94
N TYR A 40 -0.57 2.94 14.64
CA TYR A 40 -0.56 4.06 13.68
C TYR A 40 -1.75 4.07 12.72
N THR A 41 -2.54 3.00 12.65
CA THR A 41 -3.81 3.04 11.94
C THR A 41 -4.94 3.26 12.95
N ASP A 42 -5.83 4.18 12.66
CA ASP A 42 -7.01 4.44 13.51
C ASP A 42 -8.17 3.51 13.10
N ILE A 43 -7.84 2.24 12.84
CA ILE A 43 -8.77 1.22 12.37
C ILE A 43 -8.93 0.19 13.48
N GLU A 44 -10.10 0.18 14.13
CA GLU A 44 -10.40 -0.69 15.26
C GLU A 44 -10.14 -2.16 14.94
N LEU A 45 -10.51 -2.60 13.74
CA LEU A 45 -10.32 -3.97 13.25
C LEU A 45 -8.85 -4.44 13.30
N LEU A 46 -7.88 -3.52 13.26
CA LEU A 46 -6.46 -3.84 13.24
C LEU A 46 -5.79 -3.78 14.62
N LYS A 47 -6.51 -3.39 15.67
CA LYS A 47 -5.98 -3.26 17.03
C LYS A 47 -5.51 -4.60 17.62
N ASP A 48 -6.12 -5.72 17.19
CA ASP A 48 -5.82 -7.07 17.69
C ASP A 48 -4.97 -7.92 16.73
N VAL A 49 -4.49 -7.34 15.62
CA VAL A 49 -3.65 -8.07 14.66
C VAL A 49 -2.33 -8.50 15.31
N ARG A 50 -1.98 -9.77 15.16
CA ARG A 50 -0.75 -10.38 15.67
C ARG A 50 0.22 -10.69 14.52
N PRO A 51 1.54 -10.84 14.80
CA PRO A 51 2.50 -11.20 13.78
C PRO A 51 2.14 -12.47 12.99
N GLU A 52 1.59 -13.48 13.68
CA GLU A 52 1.15 -14.75 13.07
C GLU A 52 -0.08 -14.62 12.15
N ASP A 53 -0.77 -13.50 12.20
CA ASP A 53 -1.92 -13.21 11.34
C ASP A 53 -1.50 -12.56 10.02
N ILE A 54 -0.20 -12.22 9.84
CA ILE A 54 0.34 -11.49 8.69
C ILE A 54 1.14 -12.41 7.79
N GLU A 55 0.71 -12.56 6.55
CA GLU A 55 1.40 -13.31 5.50
C GLU A 55 1.95 -12.35 4.44
N ASP A 56 3.23 -12.49 4.06
CA ASP A 56 3.80 -11.74 2.94
C ASP A 56 3.43 -12.42 1.63
N VAL A 57 2.69 -11.70 0.79
CA VAL A 57 2.27 -12.17 -0.54
C VAL A 57 2.78 -11.27 -1.66
N THR A 58 3.78 -10.44 -1.35
CA THR A 58 4.34 -9.41 -2.24
C THR A 58 4.75 -9.96 -3.59
N ASP A 59 5.49 -11.08 -3.62
CA ASP A 59 6.02 -11.68 -4.86
C ASP A 59 4.93 -12.08 -5.86
N ARG A 60 3.72 -12.38 -5.39
CA ARG A 60 2.59 -12.76 -6.25
C ARG A 60 2.11 -11.59 -7.12
N PHE A 61 2.27 -10.36 -6.64
CA PHE A 61 1.66 -9.19 -7.24
C PHE A 61 2.67 -8.27 -7.93
N ILE A 62 3.88 -8.16 -7.42
CA ILE A 62 4.91 -7.26 -7.99
C ILE A 62 5.46 -7.80 -9.31
N SER A 63 5.63 -9.12 -9.46
CA SER A 63 6.18 -9.74 -10.67
C SER A 63 5.33 -9.50 -11.93
N VAL A 64 4.04 -9.26 -11.76
CA VAL A 64 3.09 -9.05 -12.88
C VAL A 64 3.29 -7.68 -13.54
N TRP A 65 3.80 -6.69 -12.82
CA TRP A 65 3.85 -5.30 -13.29
C TRP A 65 5.22 -4.82 -13.77
N GLN A 66 6.29 -5.62 -13.67
CA GLN A 66 7.65 -5.32 -14.16
C GLN A 66 8.16 -3.87 -13.95
N GLU A 67 7.46 -3.07 -13.18
CA GLU A 67 7.93 -1.74 -12.79
C GLU A 67 8.84 -1.91 -11.59
N GLU A 68 10.11 -1.50 -11.75
CA GLU A 68 11.17 -1.54 -10.73
C GLU A 68 10.84 -0.66 -9.52
N ARG A 69 9.86 -1.06 -8.71
CA ARG A 69 9.57 -0.43 -7.44
C ARG A 69 9.71 -1.48 -6.33
N ASP A 70 10.98 -1.81 -6.07
CA ASP A 70 11.41 -2.79 -5.06
C ASP A 70 10.88 -2.53 -3.65
N SER A 71 10.19 -1.44 -3.39
CA SER A 71 9.75 -1.02 -2.06
C SER A 71 8.25 -1.21 -1.80
N ASP A 72 7.45 -1.53 -2.81
CA ASP A 72 6.03 -1.79 -2.60
C ASP A 72 5.83 -3.19 -2.01
N THR A 73 4.92 -3.33 -1.05
CA THR A 73 4.62 -4.65 -0.44
C THR A 73 3.14 -4.91 -0.39
N VAL A 74 2.77 -6.19 -0.46
CA VAL A 74 1.40 -6.66 -0.28
C VAL A 74 1.38 -7.71 0.83
N LYS A 75 0.57 -7.47 1.86
CA LYS A 75 0.36 -8.40 2.97
C LYS A 75 -1.07 -8.89 2.98
N LYS A 76 -1.25 -10.16 3.27
CA LYS A 76 -2.53 -10.76 3.58
C LYS A 76 -2.66 -10.87 5.09
N ILE A 77 -3.69 -10.28 5.66
CA ILE A 77 -3.92 -10.24 7.11
C ILE A 77 -5.16 -11.07 7.42
N ARG A 78 -5.02 -12.03 8.33
CA ARG A 78 -6.15 -12.78 8.86
C ARG A 78 -6.85 -11.96 9.93
N LEU A 79 -8.14 -11.72 9.73
CA LEU A 79 -8.99 -11.04 10.69
C LEU A 79 -9.66 -12.08 11.61
N LYS A 80 -9.78 -11.75 12.89
CA LYS A 80 -10.46 -12.59 13.87
C LYS A 80 -11.87 -12.07 14.09
N ASN A 81 -12.77 -12.98 14.44
CA ASN A 81 -14.15 -12.65 14.82
C ASN A 81 -14.97 -11.94 13.73
N GLN A 82 -14.69 -12.22 12.46
CA GLN A 82 -15.45 -11.72 11.32
C GLN A 82 -16.24 -12.90 10.69
N GLU A 83 -17.56 -12.77 10.58
CA GLU A 83 -18.43 -13.82 10.06
C GLU A 83 -18.38 -13.92 8.53
N ASP A 84 -18.35 -12.76 7.86
CA ASP A 84 -18.45 -12.70 6.40
C ASP A 84 -17.13 -12.94 5.68
N ILE A 85 -16.02 -12.44 6.23
CA ILE A 85 -14.70 -12.55 5.64
C ILE A 85 -13.61 -12.45 6.71
N ASP A 86 -12.66 -13.36 6.66
CA ASP A 86 -11.54 -13.45 7.61
C ASP A 86 -10.23 -12.83 7.09
N THR A 87 -10.28 -12.18 5.94
CA THR A 87 -9.08 -11.73 5.23
C THR A 87 -9.16 -10.25 4.87
N LEU A 88 -8.06 -9.53 5.10
CA LEU A 88 -7.81 -8.17 4.60
C LEU A 88 -6.49 -8.16 3.85
N TYR A 89 -6.41 -7.45 2.73
CA TYR A 89 -5.16 -7.18 2.06
C TYR A 89 -4.65 -5.78 2.39
N LEU A 90 -3.38 -5.69 2.76
CA LEU A 90 -2.67 -4.45 3.01
C LEU A 90 -1.71 -4.20 1.85
N ILE A 91 -1.83 -3.04 1.21
CA ILE A 91 -0.85 -2.54 0.24
C ILE A 91 -0.04 -1.44 0.92
N THR A 92 1.28 -1.55 0.90
CA THR A 92 2.14 -0.46 1.34
C THR A 92 3.02 0.01 0.21
N LEU A 93 2.96 1.30 -0.08
CA LEU A 93 3.76 1.95 -1.10
C LEU A 93 4.68 2.96 -0.42
N ILE A 94 5.94 2.98 -0.82
CA ILE A 94 6.93 3.88 -0.26
C ILE A 94 7.30 4.92 -1.32
N GLU A 95 6.98 6.17 -1.05
CA GLU A 95 7.27 7.27 -1.94
C GLU A 95 8.34 8.20 -1.34
N HIS A 96 9.57 8.15 -1.94
CA HIS A 96 10.74 8.87 -1.45
C HIS A 96 11.02 10.17 -2.19
N GLN A 97 10.08 10.72 -2.92
CA GLN A 97 10.42 11.73 -3.88
C GLN A 97 10.25 13.15 -3.38
N THR A 98 11.15 14.01 -3.82
CA THR A 98 10.97 15.47 -3.83
C THR A 98 9.77 15.91 -4.68
N LYS A 99 9.19 14.99 -5.46
CA LYS A 99 7.97 15.20 -6.27
C LYS A 99 6.92 14.19 -5.86
N VAL A 100 5.74 14.68 -5.52
CA VAL A 100 4.55 13.87 -5.25
C VAL A 100 4.14 13.13 -6.54
N ASP A 101 3.89 11.82 -6.44
CA ASP A 101 3.30 11.05 -7.54
C ASP A 101 1.80 11.35 -7.63
N TYR A 102 1.43 12.17 -8.60
CA TYR A 102 0.02 12.52 -8.82
C TYR A 102 -0.82 11.38 -9.41
N ASP A 103 -0.18 10.30 -9.87
CA ASP A 103 -0.87 9.10 -10.38
C ASP A 103 -1.07 8.02 -9.31
N MET A 104 -0.74 8.31 -8.07
CA MET A 104 -0.78 7.39 -6.94
C MET A 104 -2.13 6.68 -6.80
N SER A 105 -3.25 7.39 -6.93
CA SER A 105 -4.58 6.79 -6.81
C SER A 105 -4.87 5.76 -7.92
N PHE A 106 -4.43 6.01 -9.16
CA PHE A 106 -4.56 5.04 -10.25
C PHE A 106 -3.63 3.84 -10.07
N ARG A 107 -2.40 4.08 -9.62
CA ARG A 107 -1.47 3.00 -9.29
C ARG A 107 -2.05 2.05 -8.22
N ILE A 108 -2.66 2.62 -7.18
CA ILE A 108 -3.34 1.84 -6.13
C ILE A 108 -4.53 1.07 -6.70
N LEU A 109 -5.34 1.69 -7.57
CA LEU A 109 -6.47 1.00 -8.23
C LEU A 109 -6.01 -0.24 -9.00
N ARG A 110 -4.90 -0.15 -9.70
CA ARG A 110 -4.30 -1.30 -10.41
C ARG A 110 -3.98 -2.44 -9.44
N TYR A 111 -3.35 -2.14 -8.29
CA TYR A 111 -3.09 -3.15 -7.25
C TYR A 111 -4.39 -3.77 -6.70
N ILE A 112 -5.39 -2.95 -6.40
CA ILE A 112 -6.69 -3.43 -5.90
C ILE A 112 -7.30 -4.41 -6.88
N VAL A 113 -7.38 -4.06 -8.17
CA VAL A 113 -7.96 -4.93 -9.21
C VAL A 113 -7.20 -6.24 -9.31
N LEU A 114 -5.86 -6.20 -9.27
CA LEU A 114 -5.03 -7.39 -9.35
C LEU A 114 -5.26 -8.33 -8.16
N ILE A 115 -5.25 -7.79 -6.94
CA ILE A 115 -5.47 -8.55 -5.71
C ILE A 115 -6.86 -9.22 -5.72
N LEU A 116 -7.89 -8.48 -6.09
CA LEU A 116 -9.25 -9.01 -6.12
C LEU A 116 -9.43 -10.06 -7.22
N THR A 117 -8.76 -9.89 -8.37
CA THR A 117 -8.73 -10.88 -9.45
C THR A 117 -8.08 -12.19 -9.01
N ASP A 118 -6.92 -12.09 -8.35
CA ASP A 118 -6.21 -13.26 -7.82
C ASP A 118 -7.01 -13.97 -6.73
N TYR A 119 -7.62 -13.20 -5.82
CA TYR A 119 -8.52 -13.75 -4.79
C TYR A 119 -9.69 -14.53 -5.39
N ALA A 120 -10.35 -13.96 -6.40
CA ALA A 120 -11.45 -14.64 -7.10
C ALA A 120 -10.98 -15.93 -7.77
N ALA A 121 -9.82 -15.91 -8.43
CA ALA A 121 -9.26 -17.10 -9.07
C ALA A 121 -8.91 -18.20 -8.06
N GLU A 122 -8.42 -17.84 -6.88
CA GLU A 122 -8.17 -18.81 -5.80
C GLU A 122 -9.46 -19.39 -5.21
N ALA A 123 -10.48 -18.54 -5.04
CA ALA A 123 -11.78 -19.00 -4.57
C ALA A 123 -12.41 -20.00 -5.57
N GLU A 124 -12.36 -19.69 -6.86
CA GLU A 124 -12.85 -20.58 -7.94
C GLU A 124 -12.10 -21.92 -7.99
N LYS A 125 -10.79 -21.94 -7.71
CA LYS A 125 -10.02 -23.18 -7.62
C LYS A 125 -10.48 -24.07 -6.46
N LYS A 126 -10.90 -23.46 -5.35
CA LYS A 126 -11.40 -24.18 -4.16
C LYS A 126 -12.83 -24.66 -4.35
N GLN A 127 -13.67 -23.83 -4.96
CA GLN A 127 -15.08 -24.11 -5.20
C GLN A 127 -15.52 -23.45 -6.51
N ALA A 128 -15.61 -24.23 -7.57
CA ALA A 128 -16.03 -23.74 -8.88
C ALA A 128 -17.42 -23.09 -8.84
N GLY A 129 -17.54 -21.93 -9.48
CA GLY A 129 -18.77 -21.14 -9.55
C GLY A 129 -19.06 -20.31 -8.27
N CYS A 130 -18.16 -20.29 -7.29
CA CYS A 130 -18.43 -19.59 -6.03
C CYS A 130 -18.54 -18.07 -6.22
N THR A 131 -17.81 -17.48 -7.17
CA THR A 131 -17.85 -16.02 -7.42
C THR A 131 -19.18 -15.56 -7.99
N ALA A 132 -19.96 -16.43 -8.63
CA ALA A 132 -21.29 -16.14 -9.13
C ALA A 132 -22.40 -16.22 -8.05
N LEU A 133 -22.07 -16.68 -6.85
CA LEU A 133 -23.04 -16.80 -5.77
C LEU A 133 -23.36 -15.43 -5.16
N LYS A 134 -24.63 -15.17 -4.87
CA LYS A 134 -25.10 -13.93 -4.21
C LYS A 134 -24.36 -13.61 -2.91
N GLY A 135 -23.94 -14.64 -2.17
CA GLY A 135 -23.24 -14.53 -0.89
C GLY A 135 -21.74 -14.31 -1.02
N PHE A 136 -21.13 -14.41 -2.22
CA PHE A 136 -19.70 -14.19 -2.38
C PHE A 136 -19.32 -12.75 -2.05
N ARG A 137 -18.23 -12.59 -1.31
CA ARG A 137 -17.68 -11.27 -0.93
C ARG A 137 -16.19 -11.22 -1.25
N TYR A 138 -15.77 -10.09 -1.78
CA TYR A 138 -14.35 -9.77 -1.92
C TYR A 138 -13.77 -9.25 -0.60
N PRO A 139 -12.50 -9.54 -0.31
CA PRO A 139 -11.83 -8.98 0.87
C PRO A 139 -11.63 -7.47 0.73
N PRO A 140 -11.65 -6.71 1.83
CA PRO A 140 -11.23 -5.33 1.81
C PRO A 140 -9.73 -5.23 1.50
N VAL A 141 -9.35 -4.13 0.83
CA VAL A 141 -7.97 -3.79 0.53
C VAL A 141 -7.67 -2.44 1.16
N LEU A 142 -6.67 -2.40 2.04
CA LEU A 142 -6.23 -1.18 2.74
C LEU A 142 -4.92 -0.67 2.12
N PRO A 143 -4.93 0.43 1.36
CA PRO A 143 -3.72 1.03 0.84
C PRO A 143 -3.13 2.05 1.81
N ILE A 144 -1.81 1.99 2.02
CA ILE A 144 -1.05 2.95 2.82
C ILE A 144 0.14 3.44 1.99
N VAL A 145 0.31 4.75 1.90
CA VAL A 145 1.44 5.40 1.27
C VAL A 145 2.34 6.01 2.34
N PHE A 146 3.58 5.56 2.40
CA PHE A 146 4.62 6.15 3.22
C PHE A 146 5.31 7.25 2.43
N TYR A 147 5.17 8.48 2.87
CA TYR A 147 5.71 9.64 2.19
C TYR A 147 6.88 10.25 2.98
N ASP A 148 8.04 10.29 2.36
CA ASP A 148 9.27 10.86 2.91
C ASP A 148 9.70 12.13 2.17
N GLY A 149 8.75 12.97 1.83
CA GLY A 149 9.04 14.26 1.20
C GLY A 149 9.02 15.41 2.20
N ASP A 150 9.83 16.44 1.95
CA ASP A 150 9.89 17.66 2.75
C ASP A 150 8.65 18.56 2.60
N ARG A 151 7.81 18.28 1.60
CA ARG A 151 6.61 19.05 1.29
C ARG A 151 5.36 18.29 1.71
N ASN A 152 4.26 19.01 1.85
CA ASN A 152 2.97 18.37 2.10
C ASN A 152 2.57 17.47 0.92
N TRP A 153 1.88 16.37 1.23
CA TRP A 153 1.26 15.53 0.23
C TRP A 153 0.12 16.29 -0.46
N THR A 154 0.19 16.41 -1.78
CA THR A 154 -0.77 17.20 -2.59
C THR A 154 -1.48 16.37 -3.65
N ALA A 155 -1.17 15.07 -3.80
CA ALA A 155 -1.93 14.19 -4.69
C ALA A 155 -3.30 13.88 -4.11
N ALA A 156 -4.27 13.65 -4.99
CA ALA A 156 -5.62 13.20 -4.64
C ALA A 156 -5.58 11.93 -3.79
N LYS A 157 -6.28 11.92 -2.65
CA LYS A 157 -6.33 10.79 -1.72
C LYS A 157 -7.40 9.75 -2.06
N ASN A 158 -8.20 10.02 -3.08
CA ASN A 158 -9.17 9.09 -3.64
C ASN A 158 -9.10 9.13 -5.18
N PHE A 159 -9.65 8.12 -5.82
CA PHE A 159 -9.59 8.01 -7.27
C PHE A 159 -10.58 8.96 -7.98
N GLN A 160 -11.69 9.30 -7.36
CA GLN A 160 -12.70 10.21 -7.94
C GLN A 160 -12.11 11.58 -8.21
N GLU A 161 -11.31 12.14 -7.31
CA GLU A 161 -10.65 13.44 -7.51
C GLU A 161 -9.69 13.48 -8.72
N ARG A 162 -9.26 12.33 -9.23
CA ARG A 162 -8.41 12.20 -10.43
C ARG A 162 -9.21 11.94 -11.70
N THR A 163 -10.51 11.74 -11.58
CA THR A 163 -11.36 11.38 -12.72
C THR A 163 -12.13 12.61 -13.20
N ALA A 164 -12.09 12.85 -14.51
CA ALA A 164 -12.88 13.94 -15.11
C ALA A 164 -14.37 13.69 -14.93
N LEU A 165 -15.15 14.77 -14.79
CA LEU A 165 -16.59 14.74 -14.60
C LEU A 165 -17.05 14.00 -13.33
N SER A 166 -16.20 13.87 -12.32
CA SER A 166 -16.55 13.20 -11.07
C SER A 166 -17.71 13.86 -10.33
N ASP A 167 -17.88 15.17 -10.46
CA ASP A 167 -19.03 15.91 -9.88
C ASP A 167 -20.38 15.50 -10.49
N LEU A 168 -20.39 15.01 -11.73
CA LEU A 168 -21.58 14.58 -12.45
C LEU A 168 -21.79 13.07 -12.44
N LEU A 169 -20.69 12.31 -12.49
CA LEU A 169 -20.70 10.86 -12.70
C LEU A 169 -20.03 10.08 -11.55
N GLY A 170 -19.84 10.71 -10.39
CA GLY A 170 -19.10 10.14 -9.26
C GLY A 170 -19.65 8.79 -8.79
N GLU A 171 -20.95 8.55 -8.88
CA GLU A 171 -21.56 7.27 -8.52
C GLU A 171 -21.13 6.10 -9.40
N TYR A 172 -20.62 6.37 -10.61
CA TYR A 172 -20.14 5.38 -11.58
C TYR A 172 -18.62 5.21 -11.57
N ILE A 173 -17.90 5.99 -10.76
CA ILE A 173 -16.46 5.97 -10.65
C ILE A 173 -16.04 5.15 -9.41
N PRO A 174 -15.04 4.26 -9.51
CA PRO A 174 -14.54 3.55 -8.35
C PRO A 174 -14.17 4.51 -7.21
N ASN A 175 -14.72 4.26 -6.02
CA ASN A 175 -14.47 5.08 -4.85
C ASN A 175 -13.70 4.28 -3.79
N PHE A 176 -12.48 4.70 -3.52
CA PHE A 176 -11.65 4.21 -2.42
C PHE A 176 -10.75 5.35 -1.95
N GLN A 177 -10.27 5.22 -0.74
CA GLN A 177 -9.28 6.13 -0.15
C GLN A 177 -8.02 5.36 0.23
N TYR A 178 -6.91 6.07 0.35
CA TYR A 178 -5.68 5.53 0.90
C TYR A 178 -5.15 6.44 2.02
N LEU A 179 -4.44 5.82 2.96
CA LEU A 179 -3.80 6.54 4.06
C LEU A 179 -2.45 7.07 3.59
N VAL A 180 -2.11 8.29 4.00
CA VAL A 180 -0.76 8.86 3.81
C VAL A 180 -0.10 9.03 5.15
N VAL A 181 1.04 8.36 5.36
CA VAL A 181 1.84 8.44 6.57
C VAL A 181 3.11 9.23 6.26
N PRO A 182 3.22 10.49 6.72
CA PRO A 182 4.42 11.28 6.51
C PRO A 182 5.54 10.81 7.45
N LEU A 183 6.63 10.30 6.89
CA LEU A 183 7.79 9.82 7.68
C LEU A 183 8.60 10.97 8.33
N SER A 184 8.45 12.19 7.84
CA SER A 184 9.14 13.38 8.41
C SER A 184 8.62 13.81 9.78
N ARG A 185 7.54 13.20 10.28
CA ARG A 185 6.97 13.51 11.61
C ARG A 185 7.44 12.56 12.70
N TYR A 186 8.31 11.63 12.37
CA TYR A 186 8.90 10.63 13.25
C TYR A 186 10.43 10.62 13.06
#